data_dda4c37722a2d7c11a18da783b774be9
#
_entry.id   dda4c37722a2d7c11a18da783b774be9
#
_cell.length_a   1.000
_cell.length_b   1.000
_cell.length_c   1.000
_cell.angle_alpha   90.00
_cell.angle_beta   90.00
_cell.angle_gamma   90.00
#
_symmetry.space_group_name_H-M   'P 1'
#
loop_
_entity.id
_entity.type
_entity.pdbx_description
1 polymer ?
#
loop_
_entity_poly.entity_id
_entity_poly.type
_entity_poly.pdbx_seq_one_letter_code
_entity_poly.pdbx_strand_id
1 'polypeptide(L)'
;KSKVIKSPLIREAINIGFDRQKLVLYLRNNIGFKANKGFIPMGLPGHASADFTAYDSSKAALLVKEFKEKTGLEPKITLSTDANYVDICEYLQRELQKIGIDIKIDVMPPATLKQARSSGKLEMFRSSWIADYPDAENYLSLLYSKNFSPTGPNYTHFSDPEFDVLFEKSFEISNPRKRAEIYQKMDSIAMKKH
;
A
#
# COMPACT_ATOMS: atom_id res chain seq x y z
N LYS A 1 4.98 15.28 -8.58
CA LYS A 1 4.44 13.92 -8.36
C LYS A 1 4.13 13.29 -9.72
N SER A 2 4.59 12.06 -9.93
CA SER A 2 4.45 11.32 -11.19
C SER A 2 3.00 11.19 -11.63
N LYS A 3 2.70 11.46 -12.89
CA LYS A 3 1.38 11.26 -13.49
C LYS A 3 1.01 9.76 -13.52
N VAL A 4 2.01 8.87 -13.57
CA VAL A 4 1.84 7.42 -13.61
C VAL A 4 1.23 6.92 -12.30
N ILE A 5 1.88 7.16 -11.15
CA ILE A 5 1.40 6.71 -9.83
C ILE A 5 0.07 7.38 -9.41
N LYS A 6 -0.24 8.56 -9.94
CA LYS A 6 -1.54 9.20 -9.67
C LYS A 6 -2.72 8.50 -10.35
N SER A 7 -2.47 7.71 -11.39
CA SER A 7 -3.53 6.99 -12.09
C SER A 7 -4.08 5.84 -11.24
N PRO A 8 -5.40 5.80 -10.99
CA PRO A 8 -6.02 4.65 -10.32
C PRO A 8 -5.80 3.33 -11.06
N LEU A 9 -5.78 3.37 -12.41
CA LEU A 9 -5.53 2.20 -13.24
C LEU A 9 -4.17 1.57 -12.94
N ILE A 10 -3.12 2.38 -12.81
CA ILE A 10 -1.78 1.89 -12.49
C ILE A 10 -1.69 1.39 -11.05
N ARG A 11 -2.30 2.08 -10.09
CA ARG A 11 -2.31 1.61 -8.70
C ARG A 11 -3.04 0.27 -8.55
N GLU A 12 -4.20 0.12 -9.20
CA GLU A 12 -4.92 -1.15 -9.24
C GLU A 12 -4.09 -2.24 -9.94
N ALA A 13 -3.47 -1.93 -11.09
CA ALA A 13 -2.63 -2.88 -11.81
C ALA A 13 -1.44 -3.35 -10.96
N ILE A 14 -0.76 -2.46 -10.24
CA ILE A 14 0.30 -2.83 -9.29
C ILE A 14 -0.26 -3.74 -8.20
N ASN A 15 -1.43 -3.40 -7.65
CA ASN A 15 -2.01 -4.10 -6.52
C ASN A 15 -2.40 -5.55 -6.85
N ILE A 16 -2.92 -5.81 -8.05
CA ILE A 16 -3.34 -7.16 -8.48
C ILE A 16 -2.32 -7.85 -9.40
N GLY A 17 -1.25 -7.17 -9.82
CA GLY A 17 -0.32 -7.63 -10.85
C GLY A 17 0.78 -8.58 -10.37
N PHE A 18 0.90 -8.85 -9.08
CA PHE A 18 1.90 -9.79 -8.55
C PHE A 18 1.31 -10.78 -7.56
N ASP A 19 1.86 -12.00 -7.55
CA ASP A 19 1.42 -13.09 -6.69
C ASP A 19 2.07 -13.00 -5.29
N ARG A 20 1.29 -12.52 -4.31
CA ARG A 20 1.72 -12.41 -2.91
C ARG A 20 2.03 -13.75 -2.26
N GLN A 21 1.36 -14.84 -2.69
CA GLN A 21 1.64 -16.17 -2.17
C GLN A 21 3.03 -16.66 -2.59
N LYS A 22 3.39 -16.45 -3.86
CA LYS A 22 4.73 -16.77 -4.35
C LYS A 22 5.80 -15.91 -3.68
N LEU A 23 5.53 -14.64 -3.43
CA LEU A 23 6.45 -13.78 -2.68
C LEU A 23 6.75 -14.37 -1.29
N VAL A 24 5.71 -14.73 -0.53
CA VAL A 24 5.89 -15.34 0.81
C VAL A 24 6.63 -16.67 0.70
N LEU A 25 6.26 -17.51 -0.26
CA LEU A 25 6.86 -18.83 -0.45
C LEU A 25 8.37 -18.74 -0.76
N TYR A 26 8.76 -17.93 -1.75
CA TYR A 26 10.12 -17.91 -2.26
C TYR A 26 11.06 -16.96 -1.51
N LEU A 27 10.56 -15.84 -1.00
CA LEU A 27 11.41 -14.83 -0.36
C LEU A 27 11.30 -14.80 1.16
N ARG A 28 10.34 -15.51 1.72
CA ARG A 28 10.13 -15.58 3.18
C ARG A 28 10.02 -16.99 3.72
N ASN A 29 10.49 -17.98 2.97
CA ASN A 29 10.50 -19.41 3.35
C ASN A 29 9.11 -19.90 3.81
N ASN A 30 8.04 -19.36 3.24
CA ASN A 30 6.66 -19.61 3.63
C ASN A 30 6.35 -19.20 5.09
N ILE A 31 7.17 -18.30 5.67
CA ILE A 31 6.92 -17.73 7.01
C ILE A 31 6.08 -16.47 6.85
N GLY A 32 4.88 -16.47 7.43
CA GLY A 32 3.92 -15.36 7.33
C GLY A 32 2.73 -15.64 6.43
N PHE A 33 1.89 -14.64 6.28
CA PHE A 33 0.66 -14.73 5.49
C PHE A 33 0.63 -13.67 4.40
N LYS A 34 0.01 -14.01 3.25
CA LYS A 34 -0.23 -13.04 2.20
C LYS A 34 -1.22 -11.96 2.67
N ALA A 35 -0.89 -10.70 2.48
CA ALA A 35 -1.75 -9.57 2.81
C ALA A 35 -2.64 -9.22 1.60
N ASN A 36 -3.83 -9.78 1.54
CA ASN A 36 -4.82 -9.54 0.50
C ASN A 36 -6.19 -9.08 1.03
N LYS A 37 -6.34 -9.02 2.36
CA LYS A 37 -7.61 -8.71 3.05
C LYS A 37 -7.69 -7.30 3.62
N GLY A 38 -6.87 -6.38 3.16
CA GLY A 38 -6.86 -5.01 3.61
C GLY A 38 -5.55 -4.57 4.23
N PHE A 39 -5.57 -3.37 4.80
CA PHE A 39 -4.41 -2.73 5.44
C PHE A 39 -4.26 -3.15 6.90
N ILE A 40 -5.37 -3.52 7.55
CA ILE A 40 -5.37 -4.00 8.96
C ILE A 40 -4.81 -5.42 9.02
N PRO A 41 -3.74 -5.68 9.77
CA PRO A 41 -3.17 -7.01 9.92
C PRO A 41 -4.13 -8.04 10.52
N MET A 42 -3.89 -9.31 10.17
CA MET A 42 -4.61 -10.45 10.76
C MET A 42 -4.45 -10.46 12.28
N GLY A 43 -5.55 -10.76 12.98
CA GLY A 43 -5.59 -10.84 14.44
C GLY A 43 -5.99 -9.53 15.12
N LEU A 44 -6.06 -8.41 14.40
CA LEU A 44 -6.54 -7.15 14.95
C LEU A 44 -8.04 -6.93 14.68
N PRO A 45 -8.74 -6.21 15.57
CA PRO A 45 -10.12 -5.81 15.36
C PRO A 45 -10.28 -5.04 14.03
N GLY A 46 -11.32 -5.37 13.27
CA GLY A 46 -11.57 -4.71 11.97
C GLY A 46 -10.87 -5.38 10.78
N HIS A 47 -10.00 -6.39 10.99
CA HIS A 47 -9.44 -7.15 9.86
C HIS A 47 -10.55 -7.72 8.97
N ALA A 48 -10.45 -7.49 7.66
CA ALA A 48 -11.47 -7.92 6.71
C ALA A 48 -11.51 -9.44 6.51
N SER A 49 -12.70 -9.98 6.26
CA SER A 49 -12.87 -11.41 5.90
C SER A 49 -12.69 -11.67 4.41
N ALA A 50 -13.04 -10.70 3.57
CA ALA A 50 -12.97 -10.81 2.10
C ALA A 50 -11.65 -10.26 1.55
N ASP A 51 -11.23 -10.79 0.39
CA ASP A 51 -10.06 -10.33 -0.32
C ASP A 51 -10.35 -9.02 -1.08
N PHE A 52 -9.49 -8.01 -0.89
CA PHE A 52 -9.49 -6.78 -1.70
C PHE A 52 -8.55 -6.88 -2.90
N THR A 53 -7.52 -7.73 -2.83
CA THR A 53 -6.40 -7.76 -3.79
C THR A 53 -6.09 -9.19 -4.23
N ALA A 54 -7.02 -9.80 -4.95
CA ALA A 54 -6.76 -11.09 -5.60
C ALA A 54 -5.76 -10.88 -6.76
N TYR A 55 -4.78 -11.79 -6.87
CA TYR A 55 -3.83 -11.78 -7.99
C TYR A 55 -4.56 -12.06 -9.31
N ASP A 56 -4.42 -11.14 -10.26
CA ASP A 56 -4.95 -11.26 -11.62
C ASP A 56 -4.05 -10.48 -12.59
N SER A 57 -3.05 -11.16 -13.12
CA SER A 57 -2.11 -10.56 -14.07
C SER A 57 -2.75 -10.19 -15.41
N SER A 58 -3.80 -10.92 -15.82
CA SER A 58 -4.51 -10.62 -17.07
C SER A 58 -5.29 -9.32 -16.97
N LYS A 59 -6.05 -9.13 -15.89
CA LYS A 59 -6.75 -7.88 -15.61
C LYS A 59 -5.75 -6.73 -15.42
N ALA A 60 -4.64 -6.97 -14.71
CA ALA A 60 -3.60 -5.97 -14.51
C ALA A 60 -3.00 -5.48 -15.85
N ALA A 61 -2.71 -6.38 -16.78
CA ALA A 61 -2.22 -6.02 -18.10
C ALA A 61 -3.24 -5.19 -18.91
N LEU A 62 -4.54 -5.50 -18.80
CA LEU A 62 -5.60 -4.70 -19.43
C LEU A 62 -5.68 -3.27 -18.87
N LEU A 63 -5.54 -3.11 -17.55
CA LEU A 63 -5.51 -1.79 -16.90
C LEU A 63 -4.30 -0.96 -17.36
N VAL A 64 -3.14 -1.59 -17.52
CA VAL A 64 -1.93 -0.93 -18.05
C VAL A 64 -2.14 -0.51 -19.50
N LYS A 65 -2.73 -1.38 -20.33
CA LYS A 65 -3.07 -1.06 -21.71
C LYS A 65 -4.02 0.14 -21.80
N GLU A 66 -5.09 0.12 -21.02
CA GLU A 66 -6.05 1.23 -20.93
C GLU A 66 -5.38 2.56 -20.51
N PHE A 67 -4.47 2.49 -19.53
CA PHE A 67 -3.69 3.67 -19.13
C PHE A 67 -2.87 4.25 -20.29
N LYS A 68 -2.15 3.39 -21.03
CA LYS A 68 -1.36 3.82 -22.21
C LYS A 68 -2.23 4.44 -23.29
N GLU A 69 -3.36 3.82 -23.59
CA GLU A 69 -4.31 4.34 -24.60
C GLU A 69 -4.89 5.70 -24.22
N LYS A 70 -5.24 5.89 -22.92
CA LYS A 70 -5.82 7.14 -22.43
C LYS A 70 -4.82 8.29 -22.30
N THR A 71 -3.56 7.98 -22.03
CA THR A 71 -2.58 9.02 -21.63
C THR A 71 -1.44 9.21 -22.60
N GLY A 72 -1.16 8.22 -23.46
CA GLY A 72 0.03 8.16 -24.30
C GLY A 72 1.34 7.96 -23.52
N LEU A 73 1.29 7.68 -22.20
CA LEU A 73 2.45 7.56 -21.35
C LEU A 73 2.85 6.09 -21.16
N GLU A 74 4.17 5.85 -21.13
CA GLU A 74 4.72 4.59 -20.67
C GLU A 74 4.77 4.55 -19.13
N PRO A 75 4.29 3.47 -18.47
CA PRO A 75 4.27 3.37 -17.02
C PRO A 75 5.65 3.01 -16.47
N LYS A 76 6.50 4.03 -16.31
CA LYS A 76 7.82 3.93 -15.67
C LYS A 76 7.74 4.50 -14.26
N ILE A 77 8.23 3.75 -13.27
CA ILE A 77 8.12 4.08 -11.85
C ILE A 77 9.45 3.81 -11.16
N THR A 78 9.89 4.73 -10.31
CA THR A 78 11.03 4.49 -9.41
C THR A 78 10.54 3.95 -8.08
N LEU A 79 11.00 2.73 -7.72
CA LEU A 79 10.75 2.09 -6.43
C LEU A 79 11.98 2.22 -5.54
N SER A 80 11.88 3.05 -4.51
CA SER A 80 12.97 3.27 -3.55
C SER A 80 12.91 2.31 -2.37
N THR A 81 14.07 1.75 -2.01
CA THR A 81 14.22 0.78 -0.92
C THR A 81 15.58 0.91 -0.24
N ASP A 82 15.80 0.19 0.84
CA ASP A 82 17.13 -0.07 1.41
C ASP A 82 17.65 -1.47 1.04
N ALA A 83 18.92 -1.73 1.32
CA ALA A 83 19.60 -2.96 0.91
C ALA A 83 18.95 -4.25 1.46
N ASN A 84 18.24 -4.18 2.61
CA ASN A 84 17.64 -5.35 3.25
C ASN A 84 16.41 -5.90 2.52
N TYR A 85 15.85 -5.14 1.57
CA TYR A 85 14.58 -5.49 0.90
C TYR A 85 14.67 -5.42 -0.62
N VAL A 86 15.88 -5.45 -1.17
CA VAL A 86 16.11 -5.45 -2.62
C VAL A 86 15.47 -6.67 -3.28
N ASP A 87 15.56 -7.84 -2.64
CA ASP A 87 14.95 -9.09 -3.09
C ASP A 87 13.44 -8.97 -3.36
N ILE A 88 12.69 -8.32 -2.45
CA ILE A 88 11.26 -8.05 -2.65
C ILE A 88 11.04 -7.10 -3.82
N CYS A 89 11.85 -6.04 -3.91
CA CYS A 89 11.72 -5.06 -4.97
C CYS A 89 12.04 -5.65 -6.36
N GLU A 90 13.03 -6.53 -6.45
CA GLU A 90 13.35 -7.28 -7.67
C GLU A 90 12.24 -8.26 -8.06
N TYR A 91 11.61 -8.91 -7.09
CA TYR A 91 10.44 -9.73 -7.36
C TYR A 91 9.30 -8.89 -7.95
N LEU A 92 8.97 -7.76 -7.33
CA LEU A 92 7.95 -6.84 -7.84
C LEU A 92 8.31 -6.31 -9.23
N GLN A 93 9.56 -5.91 -9.47
CA GLN A 93 10.04 -5.46 -10.77
C GLN A 93 9.77 -6.50 -11.85
N ARG A 94 10.16 -7.77 -11.62
CA ARG A 94 9.94 -8.87 -12.59
C ARG A 94 8.47 -9.15 -12.85
N GLU A 95 7.64 -9.18 -11.80
CA GLU A 95 6.21 -9.47 -11.96
C GLU A 95 5.48 -8.32 -12.65
N LEU A 96 5.79 -7.07 -12.31
CA LEU A 96 5.16 -5.90 -12.91
C LEU A 96 5.63 -5.65 -14.34
N GLN A 97 6.86 -6.04 -14.70
CA GLN A 97 7.35 -5.99 -16.06
C GLN A 97 6.54 -6.89 -17.00
N LYS A 98 6.07 -8.06 -16.53
CA LYS A 98 5.23 -8.97 -17.31
C LYS A 98 3.88 -8.35 -17.74
N ILE A 99 3.39 -7.40 -16.97
CA ILE A 99 2.14 -6.68 -17.26
C ILE A 99 2.37 -5.31 -17.92
N GLY A 100 3.63 -4.99 -18.24
CA GLY A 100 3.99 -3.78 -18.98
C GLY A 100 4.28 -2.55 -18.13
N ILE A 101 4.55 -2.70 -16.83
CA ILE A 101 5.05 -1.63 -15.94
C ILE A 101 6.55 -1.78 -15.76
N ASP A 102 7.31 -0.73 -16.09
CA ASP A 102 8.77 -0.66 -15.95
C ASP A 102 9.14 -0.07 -14.57
N ILE A 103 9.76 -0.88 -13.71
CA ILE A 103 10.20 -0.48 -12.36
C ILE A 103 11.70 -0.27 -12.36
N LYS A 104 12.15 0.94 -12.02
CA LYS A 104 13.55 1.22 -11.67
C LYS A 104 13.71 1.10 -10.16
N ILE A 105 14.56 0.19 -9.70
CA ILE A 105 14.88 0.07 -8.26
C ILE A 105 15.96 1.11 -7.92
N ASP A 106 15.71 1.87 -6.85
CA ASP A 106 16.63 2.85 -6.28
C ASP A 106 16.96 2.49 -4.84
N VAL A 107 18.20 2.03 -4.63
CA VAL A 107 18.66 1.55 -3.31
C VAL A 107 19.35 2.67 -2.57
N MET A 108 18.84 3.01 -1.41
CA MET A 108 19.34 4.10 -0.56
C MET A 108 19.77 3.60 0.81
N PRO A 109 20.74 4.27 1.47
CA PRO A 109 20.99 4.08 2.90
C PRO A 109 19.69 4.31 3.71
N PRO A 110 19.42 3.54 4.80
CA PRO A 110 18.17 3.64 5.56
C PRO A 110 17.83 5.06 6.04
N ALA A 111 18.82 5.83 6.49
CA ALA A 111 18.63 7.22 6.93
C ALA A 111 18.19 8.14 5.77
N THR A 112 18.81 7.98 4.60
CA THR A 112 18.48 8.74 3.39
C THR A 112 17.07 8.40 2.92
N LEU A 113 16.72 7.10 2.87
CA LEU A 113 15.38 6.63 2.51
C LEU A 113 14.31 7.22 3.45
N LYS A 114 14.56 7.18 4.77
CA LYS A 114 13.65 7.76 5.78
C LYS A 114 13.44 9.25 5.54
N GLN A 115 14.50 10.01 5.33
CA GLN A 115 14.44 11.46 5.09
C GLN A 115 13.72 11.79 3.78
N ALA A 116 14.04 11.08 2.68
CA ALA A 116 13.42 11.29 1.38
C ALA A 116 11.92 10.95 1.41
N ARG A 117 11.54 9.86 2.10
CA ARG A 117 10.15 9.48 2.32
C ARG A 117 9.39 10.56 3.12
N SER A 118 9.95 11.00 4.26
CA SER A 118 9.33 12.01 5.12
C SER A 118 9.16 13.36 4.41
N SER A 119 10.07 13.72 3.52
CA SER A 119 9.99 14.96 2.73
C SER A 119 9.15 14.84 1.43
N GLY A 120 8.50 13.69 1.19
CA GLY A 120 7.63 13.45 0.02
C GLY A 120 8.35 13.47 -1.33
N LYS A 121 9.67 13.17 -1.35
CA LYS A 121 10.51 13.18 -2.56
C LYS A 121 10.46 11.88 -3.35
N LEU A 122 9.89 10.81 -2.79
CA LEU A 122 9.83 9.50 -3.42
C LEU A 122 8.55 9.32 -4.23
N GLU A 123 8.66 8.60 -5.33
CA GLU A 123 7.53 8.24 -6.19
C GLU A 123 6.77 7.03 -5.63
N MET A 124 7.50 5.93 -5.43
CA MET A 124 7.05 4.71 -4.78
C MET A 124 8.16 4.23 -3.85
N PHE A 125 7.83 3.69 -2.70
CA PHE A 125 8.83 3.25 -1.74
C PHE A 125 8.36 2.04 -0.95
N ARG A 126 9.32 1.21 -0.58
CA ARG A 126 9.10 0.13 0.37
C ARG A 126 9.05 0.70 1.79
N SER A 127 8.04 0.30 2.54
CA SER A 127 7.92 0.65 3.95
C SER A 127 7.38 -0.53 4.76
N SER A 128 7.58 -0.47 6.07
CA SER A 128 6.94 -1.35 7.04
C SER A 128 6.52 -0.55 8.26
N TRP A 129 5.55 -1.07 8.97
CA TRP A 129 5.11 -0.53 10.24
C TRP A 129 5.03 -1.66 11.26
N ILE A 130 5.53 -1.41 12.44
CA ILE A 130 5.38 -2.28 13.61
C ILE A 130 4.52 -1.49 14.59
N ALA A 131 3.39 -2.05 14.99
CA ALA A 131 2.49 -1.37 15.90
C ALA A 131 3.09 -1.26 17.31
N ASP A 132 2.90 -0.11 17.94
CA ASP A 132 3.34 0.13 19.31
C ASP A 132 2.40 -0.56 20.34
N TYR A 133 1.17 -0.86 19.93
CA TYR A 133 0.14 -1.54 20.71
C TYR A 133 -0.84 -2.31 19.80
N PRO A 134 -1.53 -3.35 20.31
CA PRO A 134 -2.33 -4.25 19.49
C PRO A 134 -3.73 -3.67 19.19
N ASP A 135 -3.80 -2.53 18.51
CA ASP A 135 -5.03 -1.92 18.02
C ASP A 135 -4.89 -1.54 16.54
N ALA A 136 -5.96 -1.70 15.77
CA ALA A 136 -5.99 -1.35 14.36
C ALA A 136 -5.83 0.16 14.11
N GLU A 137 -6.19 1.00 15.09
CA GLU A 137 -5.97 2.45 15.04
C GLU A 137 -4.51 2.77 14.74
N ASN A 138 -3.55 2.04 15.34
CA ASN A 138 -2.13 2.27 15.12
C ASN A 138 -1.71 2.14 13.65
N TYR A 139 -2.33 1.24 12.88
CA TYR A 139 -2.14 1.12 11.44
C TYR A 139 -2.93 2.17 10.66
N LEU A 140 -4.19 2.40 11.03
CA LEU A 140 -5.06 3.35 10.34
C LEU A 140 -4.58 4.80 10.49
N SER A 141 -3.86 5.14 11.57
CA SER A 141 -3.23 6.44 11.79
C SER A 141 -2.24 6.83 10.67
N LEU A 142 -1.69 5.83 9.95
CA LEU A 142 -0.82 6.04 8.79
C LEU A 142 -1.54 6.61 7.57
N LEU A 143 -2.87 6.60 7.58
CA LEU A 143 -3.73 7.08 6.50
C LEU A 143 -4.56 8.31 6.92
N TYR A 144 -4.50 8.71 8.18
CA TYR A 144 -5.21 9.88 8.68
C TYR A 144 -4.57 11.19 8.16
N SER A 145 -5.38 12.09 7.60
CA SER A 145 -4.85 13.26 6.89
C SER A 145 -4.12 14.26 7.79
N LYS A 146 -4.52 14.38 9.08
CA LYS A 146 -3.82 15.24 10.03
C LYS A 146 -2.43 14.71 10.44
N ASN A 147 -2.10 13.47 10.05
CA ASN A 147 -0.81 12.83 10.28
C ASN A 147 0.14 12.92 9.06
N PHE A 148 -0.04 13.87 8.16
CA PHE A 148 0.85 14.03 7.01
C PHE A 148 2.31 14.22 7.42
N SER A 149 3.20 13.54 6.70
CA SER A 149 4.63 13.81 6.82
C SER A 149 4.95 15.24 6.34
N PRO A 150 5.98 15.90 6.90
CA PRO A 150 7.02 15.37 7.82
C PRO A 150 6.61 15.34 9.30
N THR A 151 5.48 15.91 9.69
CA THR A 151 5.06 16.02 11.11
C THR A 151 4.46 14.73 11.66
N GLY A 152 3.91 13.88 10.78
CA GLY A 152 3.30 12.60 11.13
C GLY A 152 3.68 11.46 10.19
N PRO A 153 3.18 10.24 10.45
CA PRO A 153 3.57 9.02 9.74
C PRO A 153 2.81 8.77 8.43
N ASN A 154 1.87 9.62 8.02
CA ASN A 154 1.19 9.49 6.75
C ASN A 154 2.08 9.95 5.59
N TYR A 155 3.01 9.08 5.17
CA TYR A 155 3.97 9.35 4.09
C TYR A 155 3.36 9.35 2.69
N THR A 156 2.21 8.72 2.51
CA THR A 156 1.50 8.66 1.23
C THR A 156 0.70 9.92 0.95
N HIS A 157 0.45 10.73 1.97
CA HIS A 157 -0.48 11.85 1.95
C HIS A 157 -1.89 11.41 1.49
N PHE A 158 -2.28 10.20 1.91
CA PHE A 158 -3.66 9.75 1.75
C PHE A 158 -4.59 10.72 2.46
N SER A 159 -5.69 11.07 1.80
CA SER A 159 -6.70 11.98 2.35
C SER A 159 -8.06 11.57 1.83
N ASP A 160 -8.96 11.34 2.75
CA ASP A 160 -10.36 11.06 2.50
C ASP A 160 -11.20 11.61 3.66
N PRO A 161 -12.15 12.53 3.41
CA PRO A 161 -12.94 13.14 4.48
C PRO A 161 -13.79 12.14 5.28
N GLU A 162 -14.34 11.09 4.62
CA GLU A 162 -15.12 10.06 5.32
C GLU A 162 -14.22 9.21 6.22
N PHE A 163 -13.01 8.86 5.73
CA PHE A 163 -12.01 8.16 6.52
C PHE A 163 -11.64 8.97 7.76
N ASP A 164 -11.35 10.25 7.61
CA ASP A 164 -10.93 11.13 8.71
C ASP A 164 -12.01 11.25 9.79
N VAL A 165 -13.27 11.43 9.39
CA VAL A 165 -14.41 11.46 10.32
C VAL A 165 -14.57 10.14 11.07
N LEU A 166 -14.43 9.01 10.38
CA LEU A 166 -14.50 7.69 11.01
C LEU A 166 -13.33 7.44 11.96
N PHE A 167 -12.13 7.91 11.61
CA PHE A 167 -10.95 7.81 12.46
C PHE A 167 -11.17 8.55 13.78
N GLU A 168 -11.58 9.81 13.74
CA GLU A 168 -11.88 10.61 14.93
C GLU A 168 -12.99 9.98 15.78
N LYS A 169 -14.09 9.55 15.14
CA LYS A 169 -15.21 8.88 15.81
C LYS A 169 -14.80 7.59 16.52
N SER A 170 -13.81 6.89 16.02
CA SER A 170 -13.36 5.62 16.60
C SER A 170 -12.88 5.75 18.06
N PHE A 171 -12.37 6.92 18.45
CA PHE A 171 -11.93 7.22 19.82
C PHE A 171 -13.09 7.42 20.81
N GLU A 172 -14.26 7.78 20.32
CA GLU A 172 -15.45 8.01 21.15
C GLU A 172 -16.21 6.71 21.45
N ILE A 173 -15.86 5.61 20.76
CA ILE A 173 -16.59 4.35 20.85
C ILE A 173 -15.93 3.38 21.84
N SER A 174 -16.55 3.22 23.01
CA SER A 174 -16.10 2.28 24.02
C SER A 174 -16.46 0.82 23.72
N ASN A 175 -17.46 0.55 22.86
CA ASN A 175 -17.85 -0.81 22.51
C ASN A 175 -16.89 -1.40 21.46
N PRO A 176 -16.13 -2.48 21.80
CA PRO A 176 -15.10 -3.01 20.90
C PRO A 176 -15.65 -3.51 19.55
N ARG A 177 -16.85 -4.10 19.53
CA ARG A 177 -17.46 -4.60 18.29
C ARG A 177 -17.83 -3.45 17.35
N LYS A 178 -18.48 -2.41 17.87
CA LYS A 178 -18.82 -1.22 17.07
C LYS A 178 -17.58 -0.50 16.57
N ARG A 179 -16.51 -0.45 17.38
CA ARG A 179 -15.23 0.14 16.97
C ARG A 179 -14.57 -0.67 15.86
N ALA A 180 -14.59 -2.00 15.93
CA ALA A 180 -14.10 -2.88 14.87
C ALA A 180 -14.86 -2.70 13.55
N GLU A 181 -16.19 -2.49 13.58
CA GLU A 181 -16.98 -2.18 12.39
C GLU A 181 -16.56 -0.87 11.72
N ILE A 182 -16.22 0.16 12.51
CA ILE A 182 -15.68 1.43 11.98
C ILE A 182 -14.32 1.21 11.35
N TYR A 183 -13.42 0.49 11.99
CA TYR A 183 -12.11 0.16 11.44
C TYR A 183 -12.22 -0.59 10.11
N GLN A 184 -13.16 -1.54 10.01
CA GLN A 184 -13.41 -2.26 8.76
C GLN A 184 -13.93 -1.35 7.64
N LYS A 185 -14.78 -0.37 7.95
CA LYS A 185 -15.22 0.65 6.98
C LYS A 185 -14.05 1.51 6.50
N MET A 186 -13.20 1.96 7.42
CA MET A 186 -12.00 2.75 7.08
C MET A 186 -11.04 1.97 6.20
N ASP A 187 -10.78 0.70 6.53
CA ASP A 187 -9.95 -0.19 5.72
C ASP A 187 -10.53 -0.35 4.31
N SER A 188 -11.84 -0.54 4.19
CA SER A 188 -12.53 -0.62 2.90
C SER A 188 -12.39 0.69 2.07
N ILE A 189 -12.48 1.86 2.70
CA ILE A 189 -12.27 3.16 2.03
C ILE A 189 -10.83 3.24 1.50
N ALA A 190 -9.86 2.90 2.34
CA ALA A 190 -8.45 2.94 1.97
C ALA A 190 -8.15 2.01 0.78
N MET A 191 -8.66 0.77 0.84
CA MET A 191 -8.42 -0.24 -0.20
C MET A 191 -9.11 0.06 -1.53
N LYS A 192 -10.24 0.77 -1.54
CA LYS A 192 -10.93 1.17 -2.78
C LYS A 192 -10.27 2.36 -3.48
N LYS A 193 -9.47 3.14 -2.77
CA LYS A 193 -8.77 4.31 -3.35
C LYS A 193 -7.35 4.00 -3.83
N HIS A 194 -6.93 2.72 -3.71
CA HIS A 194 -5.57 2.24 -4.00
C HIS A 194 -4.54 3.29 -4.45
#